data_34f629b340ba746c42755541bae0b465
#
_entry.id   34f629b340ba746c42755541bae0b465
#
_cell.length_a   1.000
_cell.length_b   1.000
_cell.length_c   1.000
_cell.angle_alpha   90.00
_cell.angle_beta   90.00
_cell.angle_gamma   90.00
#
_symmetry.space_group_name_H-M   'P 1'
#
loop_
_entity.id
_entity.type
_entity.pdbx_description
1 polymer ?
#
loop_
_entity_poly.entity_id
_entity_poly.type
_entity_poly.pdbx_seq_one_letter_code
_entity_poly.pdbx_strand_id
1 'polypeptide(L)'
;MLKIKRSANGKVIFTLSGRIETQDVSELQRLLALETVDHPVAMDLRDVTLVGRDAVKYLACCEADGINLENCPAYIREWIRKEQDAK
;
A
#
# COMPACT_ATOMS: atom_id res chain seq x y z
N MET A 1 -6.78 9.17 10.23
CA MET A 1 -6.02 8.17 10.97
C MET A 1 -6.04 6.84 10.24
N LEU A 2 -4.90 6.23 10.04
CA LEU A 2 -4.81 4.98 9.29
C LEU A 2 -4.96 3.78 10.21
N LYS A 3 -5.81 2.85 9.82
CA LYS A 3 -5.91 1.55 10.49
C LYS A 3 -5.29 0.49 9.61
N ILE A 4 -4.46 -0.35 10.20
CA ILE A 4 -3.77 -1.42 9.50
C ILE A 4 -4.13 -2.73 10.17
N LYS A 5 -4.61 -3.69 9.37
CA LYS A 5 -4.93 -5.01 9.85
C LYS A 5 -4.15 -6.03 9.03
N ARG A 6 -3.40 -6.88 9.72
CA ARG A 6 -2.62 -7.92 9.07
C ARG A 6 -3.39 -9.24 9.10
N SER A 7 -3.43 -9.89 7.97
CA SER A 7 -4.04 -11.21 7.86
C SER A 7 -3.05 -12.12 7.15
N ALA A 8 -2.84 -13.32 7.67
CA ALA A 8 -1.94 -14.28 7.07
C ALA A 8 -2.69 -15.60 6.90
N ASN A 9 -3.02 -15.93 5.67
CA ASN A 9 -3.80 -17.12 5.36
C ASN A 9 -3.34 -17.62 3.99
N GLY A 10 -2.14 -18.20 3.96
CA GLY A 10 -1.49 -18.58 2.71
C GLY A 10 -0.68 -17.46 2.10
N LYS A 11 -1.13 -16.22 2.22
CA LYS A 11 -0.37 -15.03 1.86
C LYS A 11 -0.65 -13.95 2.89
N VAL A 12 0.24 -12.98 2.98
CA VAL A 12 0.08 -11.88 3.92
C VAL A 12 -0.68 -10.75 3.26
N ILE A 13 -1.76 -10.33 3.89
CA ILE A 13 -2.59 -9.22 3.39
C ILE A 13 -2.67 -8.15 4.47
N PHE A 14 -2.28 -6.93 4.12
CA PHE A 14 -2.46 -5.77 4.98
C PHE A 14 -3.70 -5.02 4.51
N THR A 15 -4.75 -5.04 5.32
CA THR A 15 -5.96 -4.29 5.04
C THR A 15 -5.81 -2.89 5.62
N LEU A 16 -5.82 -1.89 4.76
CA LEU A 16 -5.66 -0.51 5.17
C LEU A 16 -7.01 0.20 5.09
N SER A 17 -7.30 1.02 6.08
CA SER A 17 -8.54 1.82 6.06
C SER A 17 -8.27 3.20 6.63
N GLY A 18 -8.98 4.18 6.08
CA GLY A 18 -8.85 5.56 6.47
C GLY A 18 -7.91 6.32 5.55
N ARG A 19 -7.12 7.22 6.12
CA ARG A 19 -6.22 8.07 5.34
C ARG A 19 -4.78 7.61 5.49
N ILE A 20 -4.09 7.54 4.37
CA ILE A 20 -2.66 7.24 4.37
C ILE A 20 -1.92 8.57 4.18
N GLU A 21 -1.28 9.03 5.23
CA GLU A 21 -0.55 10.29 5.22
C GLU A 21 0.96 10.03 5.20
N THR A 22 1.74 11.09 4.99
CA THR A 22 3.19 10.97 4.91
C THR A 22 3.78 10.25 6.12
N GLN A 23 3.28 10.56 7.31
CA GLN A 23 3.76 9.93 8.54
C GLN A 23 3.46 8.44 8.60
N ASP A 24 2.41 8.00 7.92
CA ASP A 24 2.03 6.58 7.91
C ASP A 24 2.94 5.75 7.02
N VAL A 25 3.61 6.38 6.07
CA VAL A 25 4.52 5.69 5.15
C VAL A 25 5.65 4.99 5.92
N SER A 26 6.22 5.67 6.91
CA SER A 26 7.30 5.09 7.71
C SER A 26 6.84 3.83 8.43
N GLU A 27 5.62 3.85 8.97
CA GLU A 27 5.07 2.69 9.65
C GLU A 27 4.82 1.54 8.68
N LEU A 28 4.28 1.85 7.51
CA LEU A 28 4.07 0.83 6.48
C LEU A 28 5.39 0.22 6.03
N GLN A 29 6.42 1.04 5.85
CA GLN A 29 7.74 0.53 5.48
C GLN A 29 8.27 -0.44 6.54
N ARG A 30 8.10 -0.09 7.80
CA ARG A 30 8.55 -0.94 8.90
C ARG A 30 7.81 -2.27 8.91
N LEU A 31 6.49 -2.23 8.75
CA LEU A 31 5.67 -3.44 8.76
C LEU A 31 6.01 -4.35 7.59
N LEU A 32 6.18 -3.78 6.40
CA LEU A 32 6.52 -4.57 5.23
C LEU A 32 7.93 -5.14 5.31
N ALA A 33 8.84 -4.43 5.95
CA ALA A 33 10.21 -4.90 6.11
C ALA A 33 10.31 -6.12 7.04
N LEU A 34 9.32 -6.30 7.92
CA LEU A 34 9.27 -7.46 8.81
C LEU A 34 8.79 -8.71 8.11
N GLU A 35 8.19 -8.57 6.94
CA GLU A 35 7.73 -9.73 6.19
C GLU A 35 8.88 -10.34 5.40
N THR A 36 8.89 -11.66 5.29
CA THR A 36 9.96 -12.34 4.56
C THR A 36 9.68 -12.28 3.06
N VAL A 37 10.77 -12.35 2.29
CA VAL A 37 10.69 -12.32 0.83
C VAL A 37 9.98 -13.54 0.27
N ASP A 38 9.90 -14.61 1.05
CA ASP A 38 9.36 -15.88 0.59
C ASP A 38 7.84 -15.92 0.56
N HIS A 39 7.18 -14.91 1.13
CA HIS A 39 5.72 -14.89 1.19
C HIS A 39 5.17 -13.78 0.31
N PRO A 40 4.16 -14.09 -0.51
CA PRO A 40 3.50 -13.02 -1.27
C PRO A 40 2.80 -12.07 -0.30
N VAL A 41 2.96 -10.78 -0.57
CA VAL A 41 2.36 -9.73 0.25
C VAL A 41 1.40 -8.92 -0.62
N ALA A 42 0.25 -8.60 -0.08
CA ALA A 42 -0.74 -7.77 -0.76
C ALA A 42 -1.24 -6.70 0.21
N MET A 43 -1.69 -5.59 -0.35
CA MET A 43 -2.33 -4.53 0.41
C MET A 43 -3.74 -4.33 -0.12
N ASP A 44 -4.73 -4.41 0.76
CA ASP A 44 -6.12 -4.18 0.41
C ASP A 44 -6.44 -2.72 0.69
N LEU A 45 -6.78 -1.99 -0.36
CA LEU A 45 -7.02 -0.55 -0.28
C LEU A 45 -8.50 -0.19 -0.39
N ARG A 46 -9.39 -1.16 -0.26
CA ARG A 46 -10.82 -0.93 -0.44
C ARG A 46 -11.36 0.19 0.44
N ASP A 47 -10.93 0.22 1.68
CA ASP A 47 -11.46 1.17 2.67
C ASP A 47 -10.59 2.41 2.84
N VAL A 48 -9.61 2.60 1.97
CA VAL A 48 -8.77 3.80 2.00
C VAL A 48 -9.56 4.96 1.40
N THR A 49 -9.63 6.05 2.15
CA THR A 49 -10.43 7.22 1.74
C THR A 49 -9.60 8.34 1.15
N LEU A 50 -8.32 8.41 1.53
CA LEU A 50 -7.45 9.47 1.02
C LEU A 50 -6.01 9.00 1.11
N VAL A 51 -5.22 9.36 0.11
CA VAL A 51 -3.79 9.00 0.07
C VAL A 51 -3.01 10.27 -0.19
N GLY A 52 -2.05 10.58 0.70
CA GLY A 52 -1.18 11.72 0.51
C GLY A 52 -0.20 11.48 -0.63
N ARG A 53 0.44 12.55 -1.10
CA ARG A 53 1.33 12.48 -2.25
C ARG A 53 2.50 11.51 -2.03
N ASP A 54 3.14 11.58 -0.86
CA ASP A 54 4.26 10.69 -0.56
C ASP A 54 3.79 9.25 -0.43
N ALA A 55 2.57 9.05 0.06
CA ALA A 55 1.99 7.72 0.16
C ALA A 55 1.71 7.13 -1.22
N VAL A 56 1.27 7.95 -2.17
CA VAL A 56 1.08 7.49 -3.55
C VAL A 56 2.40 7.01 -4.13
N LYS A 57 3.47 7.76 -3.91
CA LYS A 57 4.80 7.36 -4.37
C LYS A 57 5.24 6.05 -3.74
N TYR A 58 4.97 5.90 -2.45
CA TYR A 58 5.32 4.67 -1.75
C TYR A 58 4.54 3.48 -2.30
N LEU A 59 3.24 3.65 -2.55
CA LEU A 59 2.42 2.58 -3.12
C LEU A 59 2.91 2.19 -4.51
N ALA A 60 3.32 3.17 -5.31
CA ALA A 60 3.90 2.89 -6.63
C ALA A 60 5.17 2.06 -6.51
N CYS A 61 6.02 2.39 -5.54
CA CYS A 61 7.23 1.62 -5.29
C CYS A 61 6.91 0.20 -4.83
N CYS A 62 5.90 0.04 -3.99
CA CYS A 62 5.49 -1.28 -3.53
C CYS A 62 5.03 -2.15 -4.70
N GLU A 63 4.26 -1.58 -5.60
CA GLU A 63 3.79 -2.33 -6.76
C GLU A 63 4.97 -2.73 -7.66
N ALA A 64 5.93 -1.84 -7.82
CA ALA A 64 7.14 -2.14 -8.60
C ALA A 64 7.95 -3.26 -7.95
N ASP A 65 7.91 -3.38 -6.63
CA ASP A 65 8.62 -4.42 -5.88
C ASP A 65 7.87 -5.75 -5.84
N GLY A 66 6.71 -5.83 -6.48
CA GLY A 66 5.96 -7.08 -6.56
C GLY A 66 4.85 -7.22 -5.54
N ILE A 67 4.58 -6.18 -4.75
CA ILE A 67 3.48 -6.21 -3.80
C ILE A 67 2.17 -5.93 -4.55
N ASN A 68 1.18 -6.79 -4.38
CA ASN A 68 -0.11 -6.60 -5.02
C ASN A 68 -0.94 -5.55 -4.28
N LEU A 69 -1.52 -4.62 -5.03
CA LEU A 69 -2.45 -3.66 -4.49
C LEU A 69 -3.86 -4.13 -4.86
N GLU A 70 -4.58 -4.67 -3.88
CA GLU A 70 -5.90 -5.25 -4.10
C GLU A 70 -7.00 -4.24 -3.78
N ASN A 71 -8.09 -4.31 -4.55
CA ASN A 71 -9.26 -3.44 -4.37
C ASN A 71 -8.91 -1.96 -4.37
N CYS A 72 -7.90 -1.59 -5.15
CA CYS A 72 -7.44 -0.21 -5.21
C CYS A 72 -8.51 0.68 -5.85
N PRO A 73 -8.98 1.72 -5.15
CA PRO A 73 -9.92 2.65 -5.77
C PRO A 73 -9.37 3.26 -7.05
N ALA A 74 -10.25 3.53 -8.01
CA ALA A 74 -9.84 4.00 -9.33
C ALA A 74 -9.03 5.29 -9.25
N TYR A 75 -9.40 6.22 -8.38
CA TYR A 75 -8.68 7.49 -8.28
C TYR A 75 -7.27 7.31 -7.74
N ILE A 76 -7.08 6.36 -6.82
CA ILE A 76 -5.75 6.06 -6.27
C ILE A 76 -4.92 5.35 -7.34
N ARG A 77 -5.52 4.42 -8.05
CA ARG A 77 -4.82 3.72 -9.14
C ARG A 77 -4.35 4.69 -10.21
N GLU A 78 -5.14 5.67 -10.53
CA GLU A 78 -4.76 6.68 -11.51
C GLU A 78 -3.60 7.53 -11.00
N TRP A 79 -3.61 7.92 -9.74
CA TRP A 79 -2.50 8.67 -9.15
C TRP A 79 -1.20 7.87 -9.17
N ILE A 80 -1.30 6.59 -8.84
CA ILE A 80 -0.13 5.69 -8.88
C ILE A 80 0.42 5.62 -10.29
N ARG A 81 -0.46 5.49 -11.29
CA ARG A 81 -0.06 5.44 -12.68
C ARG A 81 0.67 6.71 -13.11
N LYS A 82 0.18 7.86 -12.69
CA LYS A 82 0.82 9.13 -12.99
C LYS A 82 2.21 9.22 -12.38
N GLU A 83 2.38 8.73 -11.16
CA GLU A 83 3.69 8.72 -10.52
C GLU A 83 4.65 7.80 -11.27
N GLN A 84 4.18 6.66 -11.73
CA GLN A 84 5.02 5.73 -12.49
C GLN A 84 5.41 6.30 -13.83
N ASP A 85 4.56 7.10 -14.44
CA ASP A 85 4.82 7.71 -15.75
C ASP A 85 5.63 9.01 -15.64
N ALA A 86 5.80 9.54 -14.46
CA ALA A 86 6.43 10.85 -14.24
C ALA A 86 7.96 10.82 -14.22
N LYS A 87 8.56 9.76 -14.65
CA LYS A 87 10.03 9.65 -14.67
C LYS A 87 10.64 10.46 -15.79
#